data_24fc3ba5f73b36bc0b127ab5acfd8622
#
_entry.id   24fc3ba5f73b36bc0b127ab5acfd8622
#
_cell.length_a   1.000
_cell.length_b   1.000
_cell.length_c   1.000
_cell.angle_alpha   90.00
_cell.angle_beta   90.00
_cell.angle_gamma   90.00
#
_symmetry.space_group_name_H-M   'P 1'
#
loop_
_entity.id
_entity.type
_entity.pdbx_description
1 polymer ?
#
loop_
_entity_poly.entity_id
_entity_poly.type
_entity_poly.pdbx_seq_one_letter_code
_entity_poly.pdbx_strand_id
1 'polypeptide(L)'
;IKNKYKRVLKHFEIDFEEQKHSLQKINSADEIILSPGIPREIKLIDDLIKKGIPIISEIEFAGRYTNANIIAVTGSNGKTTTTLLIYHILKTSGLNVGLGGNVGVSFAMQVAEKEFDFFVLELSSFQLDSMFSFKAHIAILLNITPDHLDRYNYSFENYAYSKFRITRNQTKNDVFIYNADDKFICKMIEKQSIKSKLLPVSVKEKNYQPCRYLQ
;
A
#
# COMPACT_ATOMS: atom_id res chain seq x y z
N ILE A 1 2.35 22.21 -11.60
CA ILE A 1 3.54 21.60 -10.92
C ILE A 1 4.30 22.71 -10.18
N LYS A 2 4.73 22.49 -8.90
CA LYS A 2 5.53 23.48 -8.16
C LYS A 2 6.87 23.71 -8.87
N ASN A 3 7.31 24.97 -8.91
CA ASN A 3 8.54 25.36 -9.64
C ASN A 3 9.79 24.56 -9.29
N LYS A 4 9.93 24.13 -8.02
CA LYS A 4 11.06 23.27 -7.61
C LYS A 4 11.09 21.93 -8.35
N TYR A 5 9.94 21.30 -8.57
CA TYR A 5 9.85 20.04 -9.31
C TYR A 5 10.02 20.21 -10.82
N LYS A 6 9.57 21.34 -11.38
CA LYS A 6 9.85 21.65 -12.79
C LYS A 6 11.35 21.75 -13.08
N ARG A 7 12.12 22.32 -12.14
CA ARG A 7 13.59 22.37 -12.28
C ARG A 7 14.21 20.98 -12.29
N VAL A 8 13.74 20.09 -11.42
CA VAL A 8 14.19 18.70 -11.37
C VAL A 8 13.85 17.97 -12.67
N LEU A 9 12.59 18.05 -13.12
CA LEU A 9 12.17 17.42 -14.39
C LEU A 9 13.01 17.92 -15.58
N LYS A 10 13.25 19.23 -15.66
CA LYS A 10 14.11 19.81 -16.71
C LYS A 10 15.56 19.37 -16.62
N HIS A 11 16.10 19.26 -15.39
CA HIS A 11 17.48 18.80 -15.18
C HIS A 11 17.70 17.37 -15.68
N PHE A 12 16.70 16.51 -15.50
CA PHE A 12 16.72 15.12 -15.98
C PHE A 12 16.10 14.94 -17.37
N GLU A 13 15.85 16.04 -18.10
CA GLU A 13 15.25 16.03 -19.45
C GLU A 13 13.93 15.26 -19.53
N ILE A 14 13.17 15.24 -18.41
CA ILE A 14 11.87 14.58 -18.34
C ILE A 14 10.79 15.51 -18.87
N ASP A 15 10.11 15.08 -19.92
CA ASP A 15 8.95 15.77 -20.47
C ASP A 15 7.81 15.84 -19.46
N PHE A 16 7.16 16.98 -19.36
CA PHE A 16 5.99 17.14 -18.51
C PHE A 16 4.93 18.04 -19.15
N GLU A 17 3.69 17.82 -18.79
CA GLU A 17 2.55 18.62 -19.22
C GLU A 17 1.85 19.23 -18.00
N GLU A 18 1.23 20.40 -18.21
CA GLU A 18 0.43 21.10 -17.21
C GLU A 18 -0.94 21.43 -17.77
N GLN A 19 -1.97 21.33 -16.92
CA GLN A 19 -3.37 21.66 -17.23
C GLN A 19 -4.04 20.79 -18.31
N LYS A 20 -3.31 19.90 -18.93
CA LYS A 20 -3.83 18.95 -19.92
C LYS A 20 -3.07 17.63 -19.86
N HIS A 21 -3.65 16.61 -20.44
CA HIS A 21 -3.01 15.33 -20.68
C HIS A 21 -3.09 14.99 -22.16
N SER A 22 -1.94 14.81 -22.80
CA SER A 22 -1.85 14.39 -24.19
C SER A 22 -2.23 12.91 -24.30
N LEU A 23 -3.39 12.64 -24.89
CA LEU A 23 -3.88 11.27 -25.09
C LEU A 23 -2.90 10.42 -25.92
N GLN A 24 -2.17 11.04 -26.87
CA GLN A 24 -1.16 10.33 -27.65
C GLN A 24 -0.04 9.81 -26.75
N LYS A 25 0.53 10.66 -25.88
CA LYS A 25 1.59 10.27 -24.94
C LYS A 25 1.11 9.20 -23.96
N ILE A 26 -0.10 9.38 -23.41
CA ILE A 26 -0.66 8.42 -22.46
C ILE A 26 -0.89 7.06 -23.12
N ASN A 27 -1.45 7.03 -24.35
CA ASN A 27 -1.72 5.78 -25.04
C ASN A 27 -0.46 5.06 -25.57
N SER A 28 0.67 5.72 -25.65
CA SER A 28 1.96 5.14 -26.02
C SER A 28 2.82 4.72 -24.83
N ALA A 29 2.32 4.89 -23.61
CA ALA A 29 3.05 4.49 -22.40
C ALA A 29 2.97 2.97 -22.21
N ASP A 30 4.08 2.37 -21.80
CA ASP A 30 4.14 0.94 -21.44
C ASP A 30 3.48 0.69 -20.06
N GLU A 31 3.50 1.71 -19.18
CA GLU A 31 2.95 1.66 -17.83
C GLU A 31 2.61 3.06 -17.34
N ILE A 32 1.59 3.19 -16.51
CA ILE A 32 1.15 4.46 -15.93
C ILE A 32 1.18 4.39 -14.41
N ILE A 33 1.90 5.32 -13.79
CA ILE A 33 1.90 5.50 -12.34
C ILE A 33 0.81 6.51 -11.98
N LEU A 34 -0.23 6.03 -11.30
CA LEU A 34 -1.39 6.84 -10.94
C LEU A 34 -1.26 7.39 -9.52
N SER A 35 -1.46 8.70 -9.36
CA SER A 35 -1.58 9.30 -8.03
C SER A 35 -2.82 8.75 -7.28
N PRO A 36 -2.72 8.42 -5.97
CA PRO A 36 -3.84 7.87 -5.20
C PRO A 36 -5.08 8.78 -5.14
N GLY A 37 -4.89 10.09 -5.35
CA GLY A 37 -5.98 11.08 -5.41
C GLY A 37 -6.83 11.03 -6.68
N ILE A 38 -6.35 10.35 -7.74
CA ILE A 38 -7.08 10.24 -9.01
C ILE A 38 -8.00 9.01 -8.94
N PRO A 39 -9.33 9.19 -9.12
CA PRO A 39 -10.27 8.08 -9.16
C PRO A 39 -9.97 7.14 -10.34
N ARG A 40 -10.08 5.83 -10.11
CA ARG A 40 -9.89 4.83 -11.17
C ARG A 40 -11.08 4.76 -12.15
N GLU A 41 -12.23 5.25 -11.71
CA GLU A 41 -13.49 5.26 -12.44
C GLU A 41 -13.54 6.35 -13.54
N ILE A 42 -12.48 7.15 -13.67
CA ILE A 42 -12.38 8.13 -14.77
C ILE A 42 -12.29 7.34 -16.09
N LYS A 43 -13.15 7.72 -17.04
CA LYS A 43 -13.25 7.06 -18.36
C LYS A 43 -11.88 6.83 -19.03
N LEU A 44 -10.98 7.79 -18.93
CA LEU A 44 -9.62 7.65 -19.47
C LEU A 44 -8.88 6.45 -18.86
N ILE A 45 -8.96 6.30 -17.53
CA ILE A 45 -8.28 5.20 -16.81
C ILE A 45 -8.90 3.84 -17.20
N ASP A 46 -10.22 3.77 -17.27
CA ASP A 46 -10.95 2.57 -17.69
C ASP A 46 -10.60 2.16 -19.14
N ASP A 47 -10.52 3.14 -20.04
CA ASP A 47 -10.12 2.90 -21.45
C ASP A 47 -8.68 2.39 -21.55
N LEU A 48 -7.76 2.87 -20.72
CA LEU A 48 -6.37 2.40 -20.68
C LEU A 48 -6.26 0.98 -20.13
N ILE A 49 -7.01 0.65 -19.07
CA ILE A 49 -7.09 -0.70 -18.52
C ILE A 49 -7.62 -1.68 -19.58
N LYS A 50 -8.68 -1.30 -20.32
CA LYS A 50 -9.22 -2.12 -21.42
C LYS A 50 -8.22 -2.34 -22.55
N LYS A 51 -7.29 -1.42 -22.76
CA LYS A 51 -6.18 -1.55 -23.74
C LYS A 51 -5.03 -2.41 -23.21
N GLY A 52 -5.09 -2.86 -21.95
CA GLY A 52 -4.04 -3.66 -21.32
C GLY A 52 -2.85 -2.85 -20.82
N ILE A 53 -2.94 -1.52 -20.75
CA ILE A 53 -1.87 -0.67 -20.19
C ILE A 53 -1.92 -0.79 -18.65
N PRO A 54 -0.84 -1.24 -18.00
CA PRO A 54 -0.80 -1.36 -16.55
C PRO A 54 -0.93 0.00 -15.86
N ILE A 55 -1.84 0.09 -14.88
CA ILE A 55 -2.03 1.26 -14.01
C ILE A 55 -1.61 0.88 -12.61
N ILE A 56 -0.47 1.40 -12.16
CA ILE A 56 0.15 1.04 -10.89
C ILE A 56 0.22 2.23 -9.91
N SER A 57 0.47 1.94 -8.65
CA SER A 57 0.76 2.97 -7.65
C SER A 57 2.25 3.33 -7.62
N GLU A 58 2.57 4.48 -7.04
CA GLU A 58 3.97 4.86 -6.73
C GLU A 58 4.64 3.81 -5.83
N ILE A 59 3.88 3.20 -4.91
CA ILE A 59 4.36 2.14 -4.02
C ILE A 59 4.75 0.88 -4.82
N GLU A 60 3.92 0.46 -5.76
CA GLU A 60 4.22 -0.67 -6.66
C GLU A 60 5.47 -0.41 -7.48
N PHE A 61 5.60 0.79 -8.04
CA PHE A 61 6.75 1.19 -8.85
C PHE A 61 8.03 1.18 -8.01
N ALA A 62 8.06 1.91 -6.90
CA ALA A 62 9.23 2.05 -6.05
C ALA A 62 9.67 0.73 -5.41
N GLY A 63 8.72 -0.13 -5.07
CA GLY A 63 9.00 -1.44 -4.48
C GLY A 63 9.86 -2.36 -5.35
N ARG A 64 9.95 -2.09 -6.66
CA ARG A 64 10.81 -2.84 -7.60
C ARG A 64 12.29 -2.48 -7.50
N TYR A 65 12.61 -1.35 -6.88
CA TYR A 65 13.94 -0.76 -6.83
C TYR A 65 14.56 -0.77 -5.44
N THR A 66 14.00 -1.51 -4.50
CA THR A 66 14.54 -1.66 -3.15
C THR A 66 14.54 -3.11 -2.69
N ASN A 67 15.58 -3.50 -1.95
CA ASN A 67 15.67 -4.80 -1.27
C ASN A 67 15.38 -4.68 0.24
N ALA A 68 14.94 -3.52 0.71
CA ALA A 68 14.63 -3.29 2.10
C ALA A 68 13.48 -4.16 2.60
N ASN A 69 13.49 -4.53 3.87
CA ASN A 69 12.38 -5.20 4.51
C ASN A 69 11.20 -4.23 4.71
N ILE A 70 10.07 -4.53 4.11
CA ILE A 70 8.89 -3.67 4.12
C ILE A 70 7.95 -4.06 5.26
N ILE A 71 7.67 -3.11 6.14
CA ILE A 71 6.62 -3.17 7.16
C ILE A 71 5.49 -2.28 6.68
N ALA A 72 4.38 -2.85 6.27
CA ALA A 72 3.24 -2.12 5.74
C ALA A 72 2.06 -2.11 6.71
N VAL A 73 1.48 -0.93 6.94
CA VAL A 73 0.35 -0.73 7.86
C VAL A 73 -0.86 -0.23 7.10
N THR A 74 -1.99 -0.91 7.25
CA THR A 74 -3.28 -0.48 6.74
C THR A 74 -4.39 -0.64 7.78
N GLY A 75 -5.54 -0.11 7.48
CA GLY A 75 -6.73 -0.12 8.32
C GLY A 75 -7.65 1.05 7.99
N SER A 76 -8.82 1.10 8.57
CA SER A 76 -9.67 2.29 8.47
C SER A 76 -9.13 3.39 9.37
N ASN A 77 -8.82 3.10 10.62
CA ASN A 77 -8.36 4.03 11.65
C ASN A 77 -7.02 3.60 12.26
N GLY A 78 -6.28 4.56 12.80
CA GLY A 78 -5.04 4.31 13.57
C GLY A 78 -3.79 4.08 12.72
N LYS A 79 -3.87 4.08 11.39
CA LYS A 79 -2.74 3.85 10.49
C LYS A 79 -1.54 4.73 10.80
N THR A 80 -1.74 6.04 10.78
CA THR A 80 -0.66 7.02 10.95
C THR A 80 0.02 6.87 12.31
N THR A 81 -0.76 6.75 13.38
CA THR A 81 -0.23 6.57 14.75
C THR A 81 0.63 5.31 14.85
N THR A 82 0.13 4.18 14.33
CA THR A 82 0.85 2.90 14.36
C THR A 82 2.11 2.95 13.50
N THR A 83 2.02 3.51 12.30
CA THR A 83 3.16 3.65 11.37
C THR A 83 4.27 4.50 11.98
N LEU A 84 3.91 5.65 12.55
CA LEU A 84 4.88 6.55 13.21
C LEU A 84 5.48 5.91 14.47
N LEU A 85 4.70 5.17 15.25
CA LEU A 85 5.20 4.47 16.44
C LEU A 85 6.22 3.38 16.06
N ILE A 86 5.91 2.54 15.07
CA ILE A 86 6.84 1.52 14.59
C ILE A 86 8.12 2.16 14.04
N TYR A 87 7.97 3.20 13.21
CA TYR A 87 9.13 3.95 12.70
C TYR A 87 9.98 4.51 13.83
N HIS A 88 9.35 5.14 14.84
CA HIS A 88 10.06 5.70 16.00
C HIS A 88 10.85 4.63 16.76
N ILE A 89 10.24 3.48 17.06
CA ILE A 89 10.88 2.36 17.76
C ILE A 89 12.11 1.87 16.98
N LEU A 90 11.95 1.59 15.67
CA LEU A 90 13.05 1.12 14.84
C LEU A 90 14.19 2.17 14.73
N LYS A 91 13.80 3.42 14.55
CA LYS A 91 14.76 4.54 14.44
C LYS A 91 15.56 4.77 15.71
N THR A 92 14.90 4.73 16.87
CA THR A 92 15.56 4.90 18.18
C THR A 92 16.42 3.69 18.57
N SER A 93 16.12 2.52 18.02
CA SER A 93 16.98 1.31 18.13
C SER A 93 18.21 1.36 17.23
N GLY A 94 18.45 2.45 16.51
CA GLY A 94 19.62 2.63 15.66
C GLY A 94 19.52 1.99 14.27
N LEU A 95 18.34 1.47 13.86
CA LEU A 95 18.17 0.86 12.56
C LEU A 95 18.09 1.91 11.43
N ASN A 96 18.58 1.57 10.28
CA ASN A 96 18.48 2.39 9.07
C ASN A 96 17.10 2.18 8.44
N VAL A 97 16.13 3.02 8.81
CA VAL A 97 14.72 2.89 8.46
C VAL A 97 14.18 4.13 7.76
N GLY A 98 13.45 3.93 6.67
CA GLY A 98 12.67 4.93 5.95
C GLY A 98 11.20 4.92 6.36
N LEU A 99 10.53 6.06 6.20
CA LEU A 99 9.10 6.26 6.48
C LEU A 99 8.41 6.82 5.25
N GLY A 100 7.38 6.15 4.73
CA GLY A 100 6.72 6.61 3.52
C GLY A 100 5.29 6.09 3.34
N GLY A 101 4.80 6.21 2.12
CA GLY A 101 3.44 5.85 1.74
C GLY A 101 2.48 7.03 1.85
N ASN A 102 1.36 6.85 2.53
CA ASN A 102 0.35 7.90 2.72
C ASN A 102 0.79 8.97 3.75
N VAL A 103 1.87 8.73 4.47
CA VAL A 103 2.48 9.62 5.46
C VAL A 103 3.98 9.73 5.20
N GLY A 104 4.59 10.82 5.64
CA GLY A 104 6.03 11.03 5.50
C GLY A 104 6.44 11.59 4.13
N VAL A 105 7.56 11.12 3.63
CA VAL A 105 8.12 11.49 2.31
C VAL A 105 7.76 10.40 1.29
N SER A 106 7.65 10.76 0.01
CA SER A 106 7.43 9.80 -1.08
C SER A 106 8.37 8.60 -0.95
N PHE A 107 7.81 7.40 -1.02
CA PHE A 107 8.58 6.16 -0.96
C PHE A 107 9.55 6.06 -2.13
N ALA A 108 9.09 6.40 -3.35
CA ALA A 108 9.91 6.40 -4.55
C ALA A 108 11.09 7.37 -4.45
N MET A 109 10.88 8.56 -3.88
CA MET A 109 11.95 9.54 -3.67
C MET A 109 13.02 8.99 -2.72
N GLN A 110 12.61 8.38 -1.61
CA GLN A 110 13.56 7.80 -0.65
C GLN A 110 14.35 6.64 -1.26
N VAL A 111 13.68 5.76 -2.02
CA VAL A 111 14.34 4.65 -2.73
C VAL A 111 15.37 5.15 -3.76
N ALA A 112 15.08 6.28 -4.43
CA ALA A 112 15.99 6.88 -5.40
C ALA A 112 17.20 7.58 -4.75
N GLU A 113 17.04 8.10 -3.53
CA GLU A 113 18.07 8.92 -2.89
C GLU A 113 19.01 8.13 -1.98
N LYS A 114 18.51 7.03 -1.36
CA LYS A 114 19.24 6.35 -0.29
C LYS A 114 18.82 4.89 -0.13
N GLU A 115 19.77 4.04 0.20
CA GLU A 115 19.48 2.67 0.65
C GLU A 115 19.03 2.65 2.12
N PHE A 116 18.02 1.83 2.39
CA PHE A 116 17.50 1.56 3.72
C PHE A 116 17.43 0.04 3.94
N ASP A 117 17.59 -0.39 5.21
CA ASP A 117 17.41 -1.79 5.58
C ASP A 117 15.92 -2.13 5.78
N PHE A 118 15.16 -1.12 6.22
CA PHE A 118 13.74 -1.23 6.49
C PHE A 118 12.98 -0.03 5.95
N PHE A 119 11.74 -0.27 5.54
CA PHE A 119 10.74 0.78 5.34
C PHE A 119 9.50 0.50 6.18
N VAL A 120 8.95 1.54 6.82
CA VAL A 120 7.62 1.51 7.41
C VAL A 120 6.70 2.34 6.53
N LEU A 121 5.71 1.69 5.93
CA LEU A 121 4.81 2.31 4.95
C LEU A 121 3.38 2.33 5.47
N GLU A 122 2.77 3.51 5.49
CA GLU A 122 1.32 3.64 5.62
C GLU A 122 0.67 3.44 4.26
N LEU A 123 -0.26 2.49 4.15
CA LEU A 123 -0.94 2.19 2.89
C LEU A 123 -2.45 2.43 2.99
N SER A 124 -2.97 3.27 2.10
CA SER A 124 -4.40 3.43 1.89
C SER A 124 -4.96 2.30 1.03
N SER A 125 -6.29 2.10 1.09
CA SER A 125 -6.97 1.14 0.21
C SER A 125 -6.73 1.45 -1.27
N PHE A 126 -6.70 2.72 -1.67
CA PHE A 126 -6.46 3.15 -3.05
C PHE A 126 -5.07 2.80 -3.56
N GLN A 127 -4.04 2.91 -2.71
CA GLN A 127 -2.69 2.48 -3.06
C GLN A 127 -2.63 0.95 -3.20
N LEU A 128 -3.28 0.21 -2.30
CA LEU A 128 -3.36 -1.25 -2.33
C LEU A 128 -4.06 -1.78 -3.59
N ASP A 129 -5.11 -1.08 -4.09
CA ASP A 129 -5.81 -1.46 -5.32
C ASP A 129 -4.92 -1.44 -6.57
N SER A 130 -3.86 -0.63 -6.54
CA SER A 130 -2.91 -0.46 -7.65
C SER A 130 -1.56 -1.13 -7.36
N MET A 131 -1.56 -2.19 -6.54
CA MET A 131 -0.38 -3.00 -6.23
C MET A 131 -0.57 -4.42 -6.76
N PHE A 132 0.42 -4.93 -7.50
CA PHE A 132 0.38 -6.22 -8.20
C PHE A 132 1.49 -7.17 -7.75
N SER A 133 2.73 -6.73 -7.74
CA SER A 133 3.93 -7.49 -7.37
C SER A 133 4.56 -7.04 -6.05
N PHE A 134 4.21 -5.85 -5.57
CA PHE A 134 4.70 -5.33 -4.29
C PHE A 134 4.42 -6.32 -3.16
N LYS A 135 5.41 -6.54 -2.32
CA LYS A 135 5.34 -7.45 -1.18
C LYS A 135 5.69 -6.74 0.12
N ALA A 136 4.81 -6.86 1.11
CA ALA A 136 5.12 -6.50 2.48
C ALA A 136 5.69 -7.73 3.22
N HIS A 137 6.88 -7.62 3.82
CA HIS A 137 7.45 -8.69 4.64
C HIS A 137 6.70 -8.82 5.97
N ILE A 138 6.27 -7.70 6.52
CA ILE A 138 5.34 -7.64 7.65
C ILE A 138 4.16 -6.78 7.23
N ALA A 139 2.98 -7.38 7.13
CA ALA A 139 1.71 -6.69 6.86
C ALA A 139 0.93 -6.53 8.16
N ILE A 140 0.37 -5.35 8.41
CA ILE A 140 -0.41 -5.04 9.61
C ILE A 140 -1.77 -4.49 9.19
N LEU A 141 -2.85 -5.16 9.62
CA LEU A 141 -4.23 -4.74 9.41
C LEU A 141 -4.88 -4.43 10.75
N LEU A 142 -5.10 -3.14 11.02
CA LEU A 142 -5.54 -2.67 12.33
C LEU A 142 -7.03 -2.87 12.59
N ASN A 143 -7.86 -2.52 11.63
CA ASN A 143 -9.32 -2.59 11.71
C ASN A 143 -9.94 -2.32 10.34
N ILE A 144 -11.20 -2.75 10.16
CA ILE A 144 -12.00 -2.43 9.00
C ILE A 144 -13.36 -1.92 9.46
N THR A 145 -13.61 -0.63 9.26
CA THR A 145 -14.91 0.03 9.47
C THR A 145 -15.34 0.72 8.18
N PRO A 146 -16.63 0.87 7.90
CA PRO A 146 -17.10 1.54 6.68
C PRO A 146 -16.49 2.92 6.50
N ASP A 147 -15.80 3.10 5.35
CA ASP A 147 -15.17 4.35 4.97
C ASP A 147 -15.00 4.37 3.44
N HIS A 148 -15.07 5.53 2.81
CA HIS A 148 -14.89 5.71 1.37
C HIS A 148 -15.70 4.73 0.50
N LEU A 149 -16.89 4.32 0.92
CA LEU A 149 -17.69 3.30 0.22
C LEU A 149 -18.13 3.74 -1.18
N ASP A 150 -18.22 5.04 -1.42
CA ASP A 150 -18.46 5.63 -2.73
C ASP A 150 -17.46 5.16 -3.79
N ARG A 151 -16.21 4.89 -3.40
CA ARG A 151 -15.14 4.36 -4.25
C ARG A 151 -15.18 2.85 -4.44
N TYR A 152 -16.06 2.15 -3.74
CA TYR A 152 -16.16 0.68 -3.73
C TYR A 152 -17.58 0.20 -4.08
N ASN A 153 -18.30 0.96 -4.92
CA ASN A 153 -19.67 0.68 -5.31
C ASN A 153 -20.61 0.49 -4.09
N TYR A 154 -20.36 1.26 -3.01
CA TYR A 154 -21.05 1.15 -1.73
C TYR A 154 -20.98 -0.24 -1.08
N SER A 155 -20.03 -1.08 -1.53
CA SER A 155 -19.78 -2.41 -0.97
C SER A 155 -18.70 -2.38 0.10
N PHE A 156 -19.07 -2.66 1.33
CA PHE A 156 -18.15 -2.80 2.44
C PHE A 156 -17.18 -3.99 2.23
N GLU A 157 -17.66 -5.04 1.60
CA GLU A 157 -16.86 -6.21 1.29
C GLU A 157 -15.74 -5.89 0.27
N ASN A 158 -16.04 -5.12 -0.78
CA ASN A 158 -15.04 -4.66 -1.75
C ASN A 158 -13.96 -3.79 -1.10
N TYR A 159 -14.37 -2.88 -0.22
CA TYR A 159 -13.44 -2.05 0.56
C TYR A 159 -12.54 -2.90 1.46
N ALA A 160 -13.08 -3.92 2.09
CA ALA A 160 -12.29 -4.86 2.90
C ALA A 160 -11.32 -5.67 2.04
N TYR A 161 -11.75 -6.21 0.92
CA TYR A 161 -10.86 -6.92 -0.04
C TYR A 161 -9.69 -6.05 -0.50
N SER A 162 -9.93 -4.76 -0.72
CA SER A 162 -8.87 -3.82 -1.04
C SER A 162 -7.78 -3.81 0.03
N LYS A 163 -8.15 -3.74 1.32
CA LYS A 163 -7.17 -3.76 2.41
C LYS A 163 -6.43 -5.09 2.55
N PHE A 164 -7.11 -6.21 2.33
CA PHE A 164 -6.49 -7.53 2.35
C PHE A 164 -5.45 -7.74 1.25
N ARG A 165 -5.46 -6.92 0.19
CA ARG A 165 -4.40 -6.95 -0.84
C ARG A 165 -2.99 -6.72 -0.27
N ILE A 166 -2.87 -6.16 0.93
CA ILE A 166 -1.58 -6.03 1.63
C ILE A 166 -0.89 -7.39 1.84
N THR A 167 -1.63 -8.50 1.86
CA THR A 167 -1.11 -9.87 2.03
C THR A 167 -0.87 -10.60 0.71
N ARG A 168 -1.28 -10.01 -0.44
CA ARG A 168 -1.40 -10.69 -1.74
C ARG A 168 -0.15 -11.45 -2.18
N ASN A 169 1.02 -10.87 -1.99
CA ASN A 169 2.29 -11.42 -2.45
C ASN A 169 3.15 -11.97 -1.29
N GLN A 170 2.58 -12.07 -0.11
CA GLN A 170 3.25 -12.69 1.03
C GLN A 170 3.43 -14.19 0.83
N THR A 171 4.48 -14.72 1.41
CA THR A 171 4.85 -16.14 1.42
C THR A 171 4.88 -16.66 2.85
N LYS A 172 5.17 -17.94 3.04
CA LYS A 172 5.36 -18.56 4.37
C LYS A 172 6.47 -17.92 5.24
N ASN A 173 7.35 -17.13 4.62
CA ASN A 173 8.44 -16.44 5.33
C ASN A 173 8.03 -15.06 5.84
N ASP A 174 6.88 -14.55 5.38
CA ASP A 174 6.36 -13.24 5.73
C ASP A 174 5.35 -13.35 6.89
N VAL A 175 4.98 -12.22 7.49
CA VAL A 175 4.08 -12.17 8.65
C VAL A 175 2.88 -11.27 8.38
N PHE A 176 1.70 -11.74 8.73
CA PHE A 176 0.48 -10.93 8.73
C PHE A 176 -0.02 -10.75 10.17
N ILE A 177 0.09 -9.52 10.66
CA ILE A 177 -0.39 -9.10 11.98
C ILE A 177 -1.78 -8.51 11.82
N TYR A 178 -2.73 -8.98 12.59
CA TYR A 178 -4.11 -8.51 12.50
C TYR A 178 -4.80 -8.38 13.85
N ASN A 179 -5.79 -7.50 13.93
CA ASN A 179 -6.64 -7.35 15.10
C ASN A 179 -7.64 -8.51 15.20
N ALA A 180 -7.43 -9.39 16.16
CA ALA A 180 -8.27 -10.53 16.40
C ALA A 180 -9.61 -10.19 17.12
N ASP A 181 -9.71 -8.99 17.68
CA ASP A 181 -10.97 -8.49 18.25
C ASP A 181 -11.95 -7.99 17.18
N ASP A 182 -11.48 -7.81 15.95
CA ASP A 182 -12.30 -7.45 14.79
C ASP A 182 -12.86 -8.72 14.15
N LYS A 183 -14.12 -9.04 14.46
CA LYS A 183 -14.81 -10.23 13.95
C LYS A 183 -14.90 -10.26 12.42
N PHE A 184 -14.92 -9.09 11.77
CA PHE A 184 -14.98 -9.03 10.32
C PHE A 184 -13.64 -9.44 9.70
N ILE A 185 -12.53 -8.98 10.26
CA ILE A 185 -11.18 -9.40 9.83
C ILE A 185 -11.04 -10.92 9.98
N CYS A 186 -11.41 -11.47 11.14
CA CYS A 186 -11.35 -12.93 11.37
C CYS A 186 -12.16 -13.71 10.32
N LYS A 187 -13.40 -13.31 10.07
CA LYS A 187 -14.24 -13.92 9.03
C LYS A 187 -13.66 -13.84 7.63
N MET A 188 -12.99 -12.73 7.32
CA MET A 188 -12.34 -12.56 6.02
C MET A 188 -11.10 -13.44 5.87
N ILE A 189 -10.32 -13.63 6.94
CA ILE A 189 -9.14 -14.53 6.95
C ILE A 189 -9.59 -15.98 6.66
N GLU A 190 -10.70 -16.42 7.22
CA GLU A 190 -11.25 -17.77 6.97
C GLU A 190 -11.62 -17.98 5.49
N LYS A 191 -12.02 -16.92 4.79
CA LYS A 191 -12.42 -16.98 3.38
C LYS A 191 -11.23 -16.86 2.39
N GLN A 192 -10.05 -16.51 2.86
CA GLN A 192 -8.90 -16.23 2.02
C GLN A 192 -7.74 -17.17 2.28
N SER A 193 -7.05 -17.56 1.21
CA SER A 193 -5.82 -18.37 1.27
C SER A 193 -4.60 -17.49 1.57
N ILE A 194 -4.43 -17.09 2.83
CA ILE A 194 -3.29 -16.28 3.27
C ILE A 194 -2.09 -17.21 3.49
N LYS A 195 -0.97 -16.95 2.79
CA LYS A 195 0.23 -17.80 2.80
C LYS A 195 1.21 -17.47 3.91
N SER A 196 1.15 -16.26 4.45
CA SER A 196 2.05 -15.78 5.50
C SER A 196 1.69 -16.37 6.87
N LYS A 197 2.64 -16.30 7.81
CA LYS A 197 2.39 -16.62 9.21
C LYS A 197 1.38 -15.62 9.78
N LEU A 198 0.30 -16.12 10.36
CA LEU A 198 -0.71 -15.32 11.01
C LEU A 198 -0.30 -14.99 12.44
N LEU A 199 -0.28 -13.71 12.79
CA LEU A 199 0.00 -13.23 14.14
C LEU A 199 -1.19 -12.40 14.65
N PRO A 200 -2.14 -13.01 15.37
CA PRO A 200 -3.27 -12.30 15.95
C PRO A 200 -2.84 -11.43 17.13
N VAL A 201 -3.43 -10.24 17.23
CA VAL A 201 -3.29 -9.34 18.37
C VAL A 201 -4.67 -9.06 18.94
N SER A 202 -4.86 -9.28 20.25
CA SER A 202 -6.09 -8.98 20.97
C SER A 202 -5.79 -8.17 22.23
N VAL A 203 -6.65 -7.21 22.55
CA VAL A 203 -6.65 -6.49 23.82
C VAL A 203 -7.71 -7.03 24.79
N LYS A 204 -8.64 -7.88 24.31
CA LYS A 204 -9.76 -8.41 25.08
C LYS A 204 -9.44 -9.75 25.72
N GLU A 205 -8.62 -10.57 25.07
CA GLU A 205 -8.32 -11.94 25.55
C GLU A 205 -6.84 -12.08 25.88
N LYS A 206 -6.53 -12.46 27.14
CA LYS A 206 -5.15 -12.72 27.58
C LYS A 206 -4.54 -13.99 27.00
N ASN A 207 -5.39 -14.95 26.55
CA ASN A 207 -5.01 -16.25 25.96
C ASN A 207 -5.72 -16.46 24.63
N TYR A 208 -5.47 -15.58 23.65
CA TYR A 208 -6.06 -15.73 22.32
C TYR A 208 -5.50 -16.97 21.62
N GLN A 209 -6.37 -17.92 21.30
CA GLN A 209 -6.05 -18.99 20.34
C GLN A 209 -6.29 -18.45 18.92
N PRO A 210 -5.31 -18.53 18.02
CA PRO A 210 -5.51 -18.10 16.62
C PRO A 210 -6.74 -18.79 16.03
N CYS A 211 -7.42 -18.10 15.14
CA CYS A 211 -8.54 -18.67 14.38
C CYS A 211 -8.14 -20.08 13.90
N ARG A 212 -8.94 -21.09 14.27
CA ARG A 212 -8.61 -22.53 14.17
C ARG A 212 -8.60 -23.03 12.73
N TYR A 213 -7.74 -22.52 11.86
CA TYR A 213 -7.58 -23.08 10.50
C TYR A 213 -6.16 -22.92 9.99
N LEU A 214 -5.16 -23.38 10.74
CA LEU A 214 -3.83 -23.66 10.20
C LEU A 214 -3.18 -24.79 11.00
N GLN A 215 -3.63 -26.01 10.72
CA GLN A 215 -2.79 -27.22 10.81
C GLN A 215 -2.56 -27.74 9.40
#